data_7153590f3341599984a2133ec56ccfd7
#
_entry.id   7153590f3341599984a2133ec56ccfd7
#
_cell.length_a   1.000
_cell.length_b   1.000
_cell.length_c   1.000
_cell.angle_alpha   90.00
_cell.angle_beta   90.00
_cell.angle_gamma   90.00
#
_symmetry.space_group_name_H-M   'P 1'
#
loop_
_entity.id
_entity.type
_entity.pdbx_description
1 polymer ?
#
loop_
_entity_poly.entity_id
_entity_poly.type
_entity_poly.pdbx_seq_one_letter_code
_entity_poly.pdbx_strand_id
1 'polypeptide(L)'
;CTSLTLPLFLCPPTLLLCLLISVQSQNLVTDNVSVVEGDVATISCRVKNNDDSVIQLLNPNRQTIYFKDLRPLKDSRFQLVNFSDNELRVSLSNVSLSDEGRYVCQLYTDPPQEAYADITVLVPPDNPIMKSREDIVSEGNETEITCIATGSKPASTIRWMKGDKELQGKSEVQHTYDRMFTVISRLMLTVTREDDGIPVVCIVDHPAVKDLQAQKFLEVQYKPEVKIVVEFPEGLTREGENLELTCQAKGKPQPQQINWVKVDDDVPSHAVITGTDLLIENLNKSYNGTYRCVASNSVGESYDDYILYVYDVLTTTSIPTTTTTTTTTTILEPAQVFFVGALLSSINHN
;
A
#
# COMPACT_ATOMS: atom_id res chain seq x y z
N CYS A 1 63.23 40.08 51.17
CA CYS A 1 64.57 40.01 51.74
C CYS A 1 64.90 38.62 52.15
N THR A 2 66.11 38.21 51.80
CA THR A 2 66.95 37.09 52.14
C THR A 2 66.82 35.83 51.28
N SER A 3 67.78 35.76 50.35
CA SER A 3 68.26 34.61 49.60
C SER A 3 68.82 33.54 50.52
N LEU A 4 68.53 32.28 50.29
CA LEU A 4 69.28 31.16 50.77
C LEU A 4 69.47 30.20 49.57
N THR A 5 70.73 30.18 49.10
CA THR A 5 71.31 29.28 48.15
C THR A 5 71.54 27.90 48.81
N LEU A 6 70.95 26.82 48.27
CA LEU A 6 71.32 25.43 48.59
C LEU A 6 72.00 24.79 47.39
N PRO A 7 72.96 23.93 47.60
CA PRO A 7 73.86 23.44 46.54
C PRO A 7 73.22 22.32 45.70
N LEU A 8 73.59 22.32 44.42
CA LEU A 8 73.31 21.22 43.48
C LEU A 8 74.03 19.94 43.98
N PHE A 9 73.21 18.96 44.38
CA PHE A 9 73.70 17.57 44.40
C PHE A 9 73.46 16.95 43.04
N LEU A 10 74.53 16.60 42.32
CA LEU A 10 74.56 15.77 41.19
C LEU A 10 74.01 14.37 41.55
N CYS A 11 72.90 14.01 41.13
CA CYS A 11 72.35 12.66 41.17
C CYS A 11 72.84 11.92 39.90
N PRO A 12 73.40 10.71 39.95
CA PRO A 12 73.84 9.97 38.78
C PRO A 12 72.58 9.49 37.98
N PRO A 13 72.66 9.33 36.65
CA PRO A 13 71.54 8.85 35.85
C PRO A 13 71.38 7.35 36.07
N THR A 14 70.69 6.93 37.10
CA THR A 14 70.16 5.59 37.20
C THR A 14 69.06 5.48 36.21
N LEU A 15 69.30 4.64 35.21
CA LEU A 15 68.37 4.25 34.14
C LEU A 15 67.13 3.64 34.81
N LEU A 16 66.07 4.47 35.01
CA LEU A 16 64.72 4.00 35.41
C LEU A 16 64.07 3.40 34.21
N LEU A 17 64.37 2.12 33.97
CA LEU A 17 63.63 1.32 32.98
C LEU A 17 62.19 1.15 33.48
N CYS A 18 61.29 2.12 33.19
CA CYS A 18 59.85 1.95 33.32
C CYS A 18 59.43 0.85 32.36
N LEU A 19 59.37 -0.36 32.82
CA LEU A 19 58.66 -1.45 32.22
C LEU A 19 57.18 -0.97 32.19
N LEU A 20 56.75 -0.43 31.04
CA LEU A 20 55.33 -0.27 30.71
C LEU A 20 54.75 -1.69 30.61
N ILE A 21 54.37 -2.25 31.75
CA ILE A 21 53.51 -3.43 31.78
C ILE A 21 52.18 -2.95 31.21
N SER A 22 51.94 -3.23 29.95
CA SER A 22 50.63 -3.09 29.35
C SER A 22 49.71 -4.09 30.04
N VAL A 23 49.02 -3.64 31.08
CA VAL A 23 47.97 -4.42 31.72
C VAL A 23 46.83 -4.49 30.68
N GLN A 24 46.78 -5.57 29.92
CA GLN A 24 45.61 -5.87 29.07
C GLN A 24 44.46 -6.16 30.03
N SER A 25 43.52 -5.20 30.15
CA SER A 25 42.32 -5.39 30.95
C SER A 25 41.47 -6.49 30.33
N GLN A 26 40.97 -7.38 31.15
CA GLN A 26 39.94 -8.33 30.78
C GLN A 26 38.67 -7.54 30.34
N ASN A 27 38.02 -8.02 29.28
CA ASN A 27 36.81 -7.40 28.79
C ASN A 27 35.72 -8.45 28.60
N LEU A 28 34.75 -8.45 29.51
CA LEU A 28 33.57 -9.31 29.45
C LEU A 28 32.48 -8.65 28.59
N VAL A 29 32.01 -9.35 27.56
CA VAL A 29 30.97 -8.87 26.64
C VAL A 29 29.89 -9.91 26.40
N THR A 30 28.69 -9.45 26.16
CA THR A 30 27.54 -10.25 25.76
C THR A 30 26.62 -9.41 24.85
N ASP A 31 25.70 -10.04 24.19
CA ASP A 31 24.72 -9.38 23.27
C ASP A 31 23.29 -9.57 23.76
N ASN A 32 22.43 -8.61 23.49
CA ASN A 32 20.99 -8.76 23.70
C ASN A 32 20.41 -9.75 22.69
N VAL A 33 19.38 -10.48 23.10
CA VAL A 33 18.74 -11.53 22.31
C VAL A 33 17.25 -11.25 22.15
N SER A 34 16.78 -11.13 20.91
CA SER A 34 15.35 -11.14 20.58
C SER A 34 14.99 -12.50 20.00
N VAL A 35 14.00 -13.14 20.56
CA VAL A 35 13.60 -14.52 20.22
C VAL A 35 12.09 -14.63 20.16
N VAL A 36 11.56 -15.42 19.19
CA VAL A 36 10.13 -15.70 19.10
C VAL A 36 9.74 -16.69 20.20
N GLU A 37 8.57 -16.51 20.80
CA GLU A 37 8.03 -17.44 21.80
C GLU A 37 7.99 -18.88 21.27
N GLY A 38 8.48 -19.82 22.06
CA GLY A 38 8.62 -21.23 21.68
C GLY A 38 9.97 -21.59 21.03
N ASP A 39 10.71 -20.62 20.52
CA ASP A 39 12.02 -20.84 19.87
C ASP A 39 13.16 -21.00 20.89
N VAL A 40 14.38 -21.01 20.39
CA VAL A 40 15.61 -21.19 21.16
C VAL A 40 16.38 -19.87 21.24
N ALA A 41 16.59 -19.37 22.46
CA ALA A 41 17.50 -18.27 22.74
C ALA A 41 18.92 -18.79 23.01
N THR A 42 19.93 -18.09 22.53
CA THR A 42 21.34 -18.40 22.83
C THR A 42 22.02 -17.19 23.47
N ILE A 43 22.54 -17.39 24.66
CA ILE A 43 23.29 -16.37 25.42
C ILE A 43 24.78 -16.73 25.35
N SER A 44 25.62 -15.77 24.96
CA SER A 44 27.06 -15.94 24.87
C SER A 44 27.77 -14.93 25.76
N CYS A 45 28.43 -15.43 26.81
CA CYS A 45 29.35 -14.65 27.65
C CYS A 45 30.77 -14.82 27.10
N ARG A 46 31.36 -13.75 26.58
CA ARG A 46 32.69 -13.77 25.95
C ARG A 46 33.68 -12.90 26.73
N VAL A 47 34.87 -13.41 26.98
CA VAL A 47 35.93 -12.69 27.68
C VAL A 47 37.15 -12.55 26.77
N LYS A 48 37.64 -11.33 26.61
CA LYS A 48 38.93 -11.07 25.97
C LYS A 48 40.03 -11.05 27.06
N ASN A 49 41.18 -11.68 26.78
CA ASN A 49 42.34 -11.76 27.69
C ASN A 49 41.97 -12.33 29.06
N ASN A 50 41.29 -13.48 29.09
CA ASN A 50 40.98 -14.15 30.34
C ASN A 50 42.28 -14.64 31.02
N ASP A 51 42.35 -14.50 32.34
CA ASP A 51 43.42 -14.93 33.20
C ASP A 51 43.07 -16.16 34.06
N ASP A 52 42.33 -17.10 33.48
CA ASP A 52 41.77 -18.28 34.14
C ASP A 52 40.58 -17.95 35.09
N SER A 53 40.10 -16.72 35.08
CA SER A 53 38.92 -16.34 35.84
C SER A 53 37.65 -17.10 35.35
N VAL A 54 36.80 -17.46 36.29
CA VAL A 54 35.61 -18.30 36.00
C VAL A 54 34.46 -17.49 35.46
N ILE A 55 33.92 -17.91 34.34
CA ILE A 55 32.68 -17.34 33.76
C ILE A 55 31.48 -18.07 34.36
N GLN A 56 30.46 -17.30 34.82
CA GLN A 56 29.17 -17.82 35.19
C GLN A 56 28.02 -17.03 34.49
N LEU A 57 26.91 -17.71 34.31
CA LEU A 57 25.68 -17.13 33.78
C LEU A 57 24.56 -17.20 34.83
N LEU A 58 23.91 -16.06 35.07
CA LEU A 58 22.80 -15.97 36.02
C LEU A 58 21.49 -15.58 35.28
N ASN A 59 20.38 -16.08 35.79
CA ASN A 59 19.05 -15.69 35.31
C ASN A 59 18.64 -14.29 35.86
N PRO A 60 17.47 -13.73 35.41
CA PRO A 60 17.00 -12.44 35.92
C PRO A 60 16.80 -12.37 37.45
N ASN A 61 16.58 -13.51 38.10
CA ASN A 61 16.47 -13.62 39.56
C ASN A 61 17.83 -13.80 40.26
N ARG A 62 18.93 -13.63 39.53
CA ARG A 62 20.31 -13.82 40.02
C ARG A 62 20.61 -15.24 40.51
N GLN A 63 19.91 -16.26 40.02
CA GLN A 63 20.22 -17.65 40.26
C GLN A 63 21.25 -18.13 39.21
N THR A 64 22.27 -18.88 39.62
CA THR A 64 23.30 -19.40 38.72
C THR A 64 22.72 -20.50 37.84
N ILE A 65 22.69 -20.26 36.53
CA ILE A 65 22.30 -21.24 35.50
C ILE A 65 23.47 -22.18 35.22
N TYR A 66 24.63 -21.59 34.90
CA TYR A 66 25.88 -22.30 34.67
C TYR A 66 27.05 -21.62 35.42
N PHE A 67 27.89 -22.44 36.01
CA PHE A 67 29.17 -22.07 36.57
C PHE A 67 30.24 -22.99 35.94
N LYS A 68 31.05 -22.45 35.05
CA LYS A 68 31.84 -23.28 34.12
C LYS A 68 30.93 -24.19 33.33
N ASP A 69 31.15 -25.49 33.32
CA ASP A 69 30.38 -26.56 32.70
C ASP A 69 29.31 -27.17 33.64
N LEU A 70 29.24 -26.74 34.89
CA LEU A 70 28.27 -27.23 35.86
C LEU A 70 26.96 -26.43 35.79
N ARG A 71 25.82 -27.13 35.81
CA ARG A 71 24.51 -26.54 35.83
C ARG A 71 23.81 -26.71 37.19
N PRO A 72 23.93 -25.74 38.12
CA PRO A 72 23.23 -25.77 39.41
C PRO A 72 21.73 -25.64 39.29
N LEU A 73 21.20 -24.85 38.31
CA LEU A 73 19.78 -24.67 38.07
C LEU A 73 19.15 -25.94 37.48
N LYS A 74 18.07 -26.43 38.10
CA LYS A 74 17.37 -27.64 37.70
C LYS A 74 16.33 -27.39 36.56
N ASP A 75 16.62 -26.50 35.62
CA ASP A 75 15.79 -26.28 34.46
C ASP A 75 16.44 -26.94 33.22
N SER A 76 15.81 -28.03 32.75
CA SER A 76 16.34 -28.84 31.63
C SER A 76 16.35 -28.10 30.28
N ARG A 77 15.63 -26.97 30.16
CA ARG A 77 15.60 -26.17 28.95
C ARG A 77 16.95 -25.48 28.67
N PHE A 78 17.74 -25.21 29.75
CA PHE A 78 19.08 -24.66 29.61
C PHE A 78 20.09 -25.78 29.27
N GLN A 79 20.78 -25.61 28.14
CA GLN A 79 21.78 -26.54 27.66
C GLN A 79 23.11 -25.82 27.36
N LEU A 80 24.21 -26.45 27.73
CA LEU A 80 25.55 -25.97 27.40
C LEU A 80 25.83 -26.21 25.91
N VAL A 81 26.09 -25.14 25.18
CA VAL A 81 26.43 -25.21 23.74
C VAL A 81 27.95 -25.22 23.56
N ASN A 82 28.63 -24.35 24.28
CA ASN A 82 30.10 -24.27 24.28
C ASN A 82 30.62 -23.78 25.62
N PHE A 83 31.76 -24.34 26.05
CA PHE A 83 32.49 -23.84 27.21
C PHE A 83 33.99 -23.87 26.90
N SER A 84 34.64 -22.73 27.08
CA SER A 84 36.08 -22.55 27.00
C SER A 84 36.52 -21.48 27.98
N ASP A 85 37.82 -21.27 28.12
CA ASP A 85 38.37 -20.22 29.00
C ASP A 85 37.88 -18.82 28.61
N ASN A 86 37.52 -18.62 27.33
CA ASN A 86 37.13 -17.33 26.80
C ASN A 86 35.62 -17.23 26.44
N GLU A 87 34.84 -18.31 26.53
CA GLU A 87 33.42 -18.28 26.18
C GLU A 87 32.61 -19.30 27.00
N LEU A 88 31.47 -18.84 27.53
CA LEU A 88 30.36 -19.66 28.00
C LEU A 88 29.15 -19.38 27.16
N ARG A 89 28.70 -20.36 26.33
CA ARG A 89 27.55 -20.26 25.47
C ARG A 89 26.46 -21.25 25.89
N VAL A 90 25.30 -20.73 26.20
CA VAL A 90 24.14 -21.50 26.70
C VAL A 90 22.92 -21.25 25.85
N SER A 91 22.21 -22.30 25.49
CA SER A 91 20.91 -22.21 24.84
C SER A 91 19.79 -22.43 25.84
N LEU A 92 18.69 -21.69 25.66
CA LEU A 92 17.41 -21.84 26.35
C LEU A 92 16.36 -22.23 25.30
N SER A 93 15.82 -23.44 25.39
CA SER A 93 14.80 -23.94 24.49
C SER A 93 13.38 -23.66 24.98
N ASN A 94 12.42 -23.60 24.06
CA ASN A 94 11.01 -23.34 24.34
C ASN A 94 10.83 -22.08 25.22
N VAL A 95 11.36 -20.96 24.72
CA VAL A 95 11.34 -19.68 25.44
C VAL A 95 9.91 -19.19 25.58
N SER A 96 9.54 -18.70 26.75
CA SER A 96 8.25 -18.12 27.08
C SER A 96 8.39 -16.69 27.58
N LEU A 97 7.26 -15.97 27.67
CA LEU A 97 7.21 -14.61 28.22
C LEU A 97 7.79 -14.50 29.64
N SER A 98 7.76 -15.61 30.42
CA SER A 98 8.33 -15.64 31.77
C SER A 98 9.86 -15.66 31.78
N ASP A 99 10.50 -16.02 30.68
CA ASP A 99 11.96 -16.05 30.54
C ASP A 99 12.54 -14.70 30.13
N GLU A 100 11.68 -13.72 29.84
CA GLU A 100 12.12 -12.36 29.48
C GLU A 100 12.77 -11.65 30.67
N GLY A 101 13.88 -11.00 30.40
CA GLY A 101 14.56 -10.19 31.41
C GLY A 101 16.05 -10.12 31.21
N ARG A 102 16.72 -9.59 32.23
CA ARG A 102 18.15 -9.34 32.22
C ARG A 102 18.92 -10.53 32.77
N TYR A 103 19.65 -11.23 31.90
CA TYR A 103 20.61 -12.28 32.26
C TYR A 103 21.94 -11.63 32.48
N VAL A 104 22.74 -12.20 33.41
CA VAL A 104 24.01 -11.65 33.80
C VAL A 104 25.13 -12.63 33.51
N CYS A 105 26.00 -12.26 32.59
CA CYS A 105 27.34 -12.85 32.47
C CYS A 105 28.21 -12.24 33.57
N GLN A 106 28.79 -13.06 34.43
CA GLN A 106 29.69 -12.60 35.50
C GLN A 106 31.01 -13.31 35.40
N LEU A 107 32.10 -12.55 35.46
CA LEU A 107 33.47 -13.06 35.61
C LEU A 107 33.86 -12.98 37.07
N TYR A 108 34.32 -14.10 37.60
CA TYR A 108 34.68 -14.23 39.01
C TYR A 108 36.07 -13.63 39.28
N THR A 109 36.10 -12.32 39.40
CA THR A 109 37.27 -11.48 39.71
C THR A 109 37.03 -10.71 41.01
N ASP A 110 38.05 -10.03 41.52
CA ASP A 110 37.91 -9.11 42.67
C ASP A 110 38.27 -7.67 42.23
N PRO A 111 37.30 -6.76 42.07
CA PRO A 111 35.83 -6.97 42.18
C PRO A 111 35.27 -7.76 40.99
N PRO A 112 34.09 -8.42 41.13
CA PRO A 112 33.44 -9.13 40.03
C PRO A 112 33.10 -8.22 38.86
N GLN A 113 33.34 -8.69 37.62
CA GLN A 113 32.93 -8.01 36.41
C GLN A 113 31.59 -8.59 35.89
N GLU A 114 30.68 -7.73 35.49
CA GLU A 114 29.36 -8.13 34.97
C GLU A 114 29.12 -7.53 33.59
N ALA A 115 28.47 -8.31 32.70
CA ALA A 115 27.90 -7.88 31.46
C ALA A 115 26.45 -8.39 31.36
N TYR A 116 25.59 -7.62 30.75
CA TYR A 116 24.13 -7.86 30.77
C TYR A 116 23.63 -8.22 29.39
N ALA A 117 22.89 -9.32 29.30
CA ALA A 117 22.17 -9.77 28.12
C ALA A 117 20.67 -9.66 28.39
N ASP A 118 19.99 -8.72 27.76
CA ASP A 118 18.55 -8.63 27.86
C ASP A 118 17.91 -9.59 26.84
N ILE A 119 17.12 -10.56 27.33
CA ILE A 119 16.25 -11.40 26.48
C ILE A 119 14.93 -10.71 26.34
N THR A 120 14.54 -10.46 25.08
CA THR A 120 13.22 -9.95 24.69
C THR A 120 12.45 -11.05 23.95
N VAL A 121 11.27 -11.39 24.44
CA VAL A 121 10.42 -12.40 23.81
C VAL A 121 9.43 -11.72 22.84
N LEU A 122 9.47 -12.15 21.59
CA LEU A 122 8.59 -11.68 20.53
C LEU A 122 7.41 -12.64 20.42
N VAL A 123 6.19 -12.09 20.41
CA VAL A 123 4.95 -12.84 20.17
C VAL A 123 4.32 -12.28 18.90
N PRO A 124 4.21 -13.09 17.82
CA PRO A 124 3.55 -12.65 16.60
C PRO A 124 2.05 -12.42 16.85
N PRO A 125 1.43 -11.45 16.16
CA PRO A 125 -0.02 -11.29 16.23
C PRO A 125 -0.75 -12.47 15.59
N ASP A 126 -2.01 -12.66 16.00
CA ASP A 126 -2.94 -13.51 15.29
C ASP A 126 -3.22 -12.99 13.87
N ASN A 127 -3.85 -13.82 13.04
CA ASN A 127 -4.30 -13.40 11.72
C ASN A 127 -5.21 -12.16 11.83
N PRO A 128 -4.92 -11.10 11.07
CA PRO A 128 -5.68 -9.85 11.17
C PRO A 128 -7.13 -10.04 10.72
N ILE A 129 -8.03 -9.38 11.44
CA ILE A 129 -9.46 -9.39 11.16
C ILE A 129 -9.85 -8.05 10.55
N MET A 130 -10.48 -8.09 9.36
CA MET A 130 -11.04 -6.90 8.72
C MET A 130 -12.56 -6.85 8.89
N LYS A 131 -13.07 -5.68 9.22
CA LYS A 131 -14.51 -5.36 9.30
C LYS A 131 -14.76 -4.09 8.50
N SER A 132 -15.91 -4.00 7.84
CA SER A 132 -16.41 -2.77 7.24
C SER A 132 -17.70 -2.36 7.91
N ARG A 133 -18.01 -1.09 7.90
CA ARG A 133 -19.30 -0.56 8.35
C ARG A 133 -20.42 -1.04 7.42
N GLU A 134 -20.16 -1.00 6.12
CA GLU A 134 -21.05 -1.44 5.06
C GLU A 134 -20.20 -2.16 4.00
N ASP A 135 -20.72 -3.24 3.41
CA ASP A 135 -20.06 -3.97 2.34
C ASP A 135 -20.46 -3.46 0.97
N ILE A 136 -21.65 -2.81 0.88
CA ILE A 136 -22.19 -2.17 -0.32
C ILE A 136 -22.27 -0.67 -0.07
N VAL A 137 -21.55 0.11 -0.88
CA VAL A 137 -21.43 1.55 -0.69
C VAL A 137 -21.74 2.27 -2.00
N SER A 138 -22.54 3.32 -1.95
CA SER A 138 -22.79 4.14 -3.14
C SER A 138 -21.59 5.06 -3.43
N GLU A 139 -21.27 5.25 -4.71
CA GLU A 139 -20.25 6.16 -5.20
C GLU A 139 -20.37 7.55 -4.56
N GLY A 140 -19.26 8.11 -4.11
CA GLY A 140 -19.20 9.42 -3.44
C GLY A 140 -19.44 9.37 -1.93
N ASN A 141 -19.92 8.24 -1.39
CA ASN A 141 -20.11 8.09 0.05
C ASN A 141 -18.82 7.66 0.75
N GLU A 142 -18.75 7.91 2.05
CA GLU A 142 -17.66 7.44 2.91
C GLU A 142 -18.05 6.15 3.62
N THR A 143 -17.10 5.24 3.72
CA THR A 143 -17.21 4.03 4.55
C THR A 143 -15.99 3.89 5.44
N GLU A 144 -16.17 3.25 6.60
CA GLU A 144 -15.10 2.91 7.53
C GLU A 144 -14.75 1.43 7.43
N ILE A 145 -13.46 1.15 7.23
CA ILE A 145 -12.89 -0.20 7.28
C ILE A 145 -11.97 -0.27 8.49
N THR A 146 -12.16 -1.28 9.32
CA THR A 146 -11.35 -1.52 10.52
C THR A 146 -10.52 -2.79 10.35
N CYS A 147 -9.22 -2.69 10.64
CA CYS A 147 -8.31 -3.84 10.75
C CYS A 147 -7.86 -3.99 12.20
N ILE A 148 -7.89 -5.24 12.69
CA ILE A 148 -7.57 -5.58 14.07
C ILE A 148 -6.48 -6.66 14.07
N ALA A 149 -5.34 -6.37 14.68
CA ALA A 149 -4.24 -7.30 14.94
C ALA A 149 -4.15 -7.53 16.46
N THR A 150 -4.39 -8.77 16.92
CA THR A 150 -4.46 -9.13 18.33
C THR A 150 -3.26 -9.93 18.78
N GLY A 151 -2.89 -9.79 20.06
CA GLY A 151 -1.99 -10.71 20.75
C GLY A 151 -0.51 -10.56 20.40
N SER A 152 -0.05 -9.40 19.95
CA SER A 152 1.36 -9.20 19.59
C SER A 152 2.21 -8.63 20.73
N LYS A 153 3.50 -8.95 20.69
CA LYS A 153 4.54 -8.30 21.48
C LYS A 153 5.86 -8.25 20.69
N PRO A 154 6.40 -7.03 20.46
CA PRO A 154 5.82 -5.70 20.75
C PRO A 154 4.51 -5.43 19.99
N ALA A 155 3.94 -4.24 20.15
CA ALA A 155 2.79 -3.83 19.36
C ALA A 155 3.11 -3.87 17.86
N SER A 156 2.22 -4.45 17.06
CA SER A 156 2.32 -4.44 15.60
C SER A 156 2.06 -3.06 15.03
N THR A 157 2.47 -2.82 13.80
CA THR A 157 2.05 -1.64 13.03
C THR A 157 1.17 -2.08 11.86
N ILE A 158 0.16 -1.25 11.52
CA ILE A 158 -0.79 -1.54 10.45
C ILE A 158 -0.63 -0.51 9.35
N ARG A 159 -0.43 -0.98 8.12
CA ARG A 159 -0.43 -0.19 6.89
C ARG A 159 -1.58 -0.60 5.99
N TRP A 160 -2.09 0.35 5.22
CA TRP A 160 -3.21 0.15 4.32
C TRP A 160 -2.78 0.33 2.87
N MET A 161 -3.22 -0.60 2.00
CA MET A 161 -3.00 -0.52 0.56
C MET A 161 -4.34 -0.66 -0.18
N LYS A 162 -4.49 0.12 -1.26
CA LYS A 162 -5.57 -0.01 -2.25
C LYS A 162 -4.93 -0.01 -3.63
N GLY A 163 -4.90 -1.18 -4.29
CA GLY A 163 -4.02 -1.38 -5.44
C GLY A 163 -2.57 -1.09 -5.07
N ASP A 164 -1.91 -0.23 -5.83
CA ASP A 164 -0.51 0.17 -5.58
C ASP A 164 -0.38 1.40 -4.67
N LYS A 165 -1.50 1.94 -4.19
CA LYS A 165 -1.52 3.17 -3.39
C LYS A 165 -1.60 2.87 -1.91
N GLU A 166 -0.65 3.43 -1.13
CA GLU A 166 -0.71 3.42 0.33
C GLU A 166 -1.70 4.48 0.84
N LEU A 167 -2.53 4.08 1.82
CA LEU A 167 -3.53 4.93 2.44
C LEU A 167 -3.22 5.12 3.92
N GLN A 168 -3.64 6.26 4.46
CA GLN A 168 -3.43 6.59 5.88
C GLN A 168 -4.64 6.21 6.70
N GLY A 169 -4.45 5.24 7.62
CA GLY A 169 -5.43 4.87 8.64
C GLY A 169 -5.09 5.49 9.99
N LYS A 170 -6.07 5.56 10.86
CA LYS A 170 -5.91 5.98 12.26
C LYS A 170 -5.79 4.76 13.14
N SER A 171 -4.61 4.55 13.74
CA SER A 171 -4.33 3.40 14.59
C SER A 171 -4.41 3.73 16.07
N GLU A 172 -4.90 2.80 16.85
CA GLU A 172 -5.00 2.80 18.30
C GLU A 172 -4.37 1.51 18.84
N VAL A 173 -3.53 1.64 19.88
CA VAL A 173 -2.89 0.51 20.54
C VAL A 173 -3.54 0.29 21.89
N GLN A 174 -4.03 -0.91 22.12
CA GLN A 174 -4.65 -1.33 23.39
C GLN A 174 -3.76 -2.36 24.07
N HIS A 175 -3.52 -2.17 25.37
CA HIS A 175 -2.83 -3.12 26.22
C HIS A 175 -3.79 -4.21 26.68
N THR A 176 -3.39 -5.45 26.57
CA THR A 176 -4.12 -6.60 27.14
C THR A 176 -3.47 -7.09 28.42
N TYR A 177 -4.15 -8.01 29.15
CA TYR A 177 -3.72 -8.43 30.49
C TYR A 177 -2.33 -9.07 30.57
N ASP A 178 -1.86 -9.74 29.52
CA ASP A 178 -0.61 -10.51 29.52
C ASP A 178 0.59 -9.77 28.92
N ARG A 179 0.66 -8.45 29.07
CA ARG A 179 1.68 -7.60 28.47
C ARG A 179 1.71 -7.64 26.92
N MET A 180 0.62 -8.11 26.31
CA MET A 180 0.42 -8.15 24.89
C MET A 180 -0.35 -6.94 24.40
N PHE A 181 -0.34 -6.72 23.10
CA PHE A 181 -0.97 -5.58 22.48
C PHE A 181 -2.01 -6.03 21.44
N THR A 182 -3.10 -5.29 21.37
CA THR A 182 -4.03 -5.32 20.27
C THR A 182 -3.96 -3.98 19.55
N VAL A 183 -3.75 -4.00 18.24
CA VAL A 183 -3.73 -2.80 17.41
C VAL A 183 -4.98 -2.77 16.56
N ILE A 184 -5.71 -1.66 16.63
CA ILE A 184 -6.93 -1.42 15.85
C ILE A 184 -6.65 -0.22 14.95
N SER A 185 -6.74 -0.43 13.63
CA SER A 185 -6.59 0.65 12.65
C SER A 185 -7.89 0.86 11.90
N ARG A 186 -8.33 2.12 11.78
CA ARG A 186 -9.54 2.53 11.06
C ARG A 186 -9.14 3.36 9.84
N LEU A 187 -9.65 2.96 8.69
CA LEU A 187 -9.49 3.65 7.42
C LEU A 187 -10.83 4.23 7.03
N MET A 188 -10.89 5.56 6.86
CA MET A 188 -12.02 6.24 6.22
C MET A 188 -11.75 6.33 4.73
N LEU A 189 -12.68 5.86 3.92
CA LEU A 189 -12.54 5.80 2.47
C LEU A 189 -13.77 6.37 1.81
N THR A 190 -13.59 7.44 1.00
CA THR A 190 -14.61 7.90 0.03
C THR A 190 -14.48 7.03 -1.20
N VAL A 191 -15.53 6.30 -1.54
CA VAL A 191 -15.50 5.34 -2.64
C VAL A 191 -15.87 5.96 -3.97
N THR A 192 -15.22 5.48 -5.03
CA THR A 192 -15.52 5.82 -6.43
C THR A 192 -15.89 4.54 -7.18
N ARG A 193 -16.48 4.67 -8.37
CA ARG A 193 -16.82 3.50 -9.20
C ARG A 193 -15.61 2.66 -9.59
N GLU A 194 -14.43 3.26 -9.67
CA GLU A 194 -13.18 2.58 -9.95
C GLU A 194 -12.73 1.66 -8.80
N ASP A 195 -13.27 1.86 -7.60
CA ASP A 195 -12.97 1.03 -6.43
C ASP A 195 -13.79 -0.26 -6.37
N ASP A 196 -14.76 -0.42 -7.27
CA ASP A 196 -15.60 -1.61 -7.34
C ASP A 196 -14.76 -2.86 -7.63
N GLY A 197 -14.76 -3.80 -6.69
CA GLY A 197 -13.99 -5.04 -6.79
C GLY A 197 -12.46 -4.87 -6.58
N ILE A 198 -11.97 -3.67 -6.22
CA ILE A 198 -10.56 -3.48 -5.86
C ILE A 198 -10.36 -3.86 -4.39
N PRO A 199 -9.38 -4.72 -4.07
CA PRO A 199 -9.12 -5.08 -2.69
C PRO A 199 -8.51 -3.93 -1.90
N VAL A 200 -9.04 -3.69 -0.72
CA VAL A 200 -8.38 -2.92 0.33
C VAL A 200 -7.63 -3.92 1.21
N VAL A 201 -6.33 -3.73 1.32
CA VAL A 201 -5.41 -4.65 2.02
C VAL A 201 -4.92 -4.00 3.31
N CYS A 202 -5.02 -4.74 4.39
CA CYS A 202 -4.42 -4.42 5.68
C CYS A 202 -3.14 -5.25 5.84
N ILE A 203 -1.99 -4.60 5.92
CA ILE A 203 -0.68 -5.22 6.12
C ILE A 203 -0.27 -5.00 7.57
N VAL A 204 0.09 -6.08 8.26
CA VAL A 204 0.51 -6.06 9.65
C VAL A 204 2.01 -6.32 9.72
N ASP A 205 2.78 -5.32 10.12
CA ASP A 205 4.22 -5.43 10.26
C ASP A 205 4.57 -5.78 11.72
N HIS A 206 5.34 -6.86 11.90
CA HIS A 206 5.82 -7.31 13.19
C HIS A 206 7.17 -8.03 13.04
N PRO A 207 8.15 -7.84 13.98
CA PRO A 207 9.49 -8.41 13.85
C PRO A 207 9.53 -9.95 13.85
N ALA A 208 8.51 -10.63 14.39
CA ALA A 208 8.46 -12.09 14.47
C ALA A 208 7.79 -12.74 13.24
N VAL A 209 7.14 -12.00 12.36
CA VAL A 209 6.39 -12.56 11.22
C VAL A 209 6.53 -11.66 10.00
N LYS A 210 6.56 -12.29 8.81
CA LYS A 210 6.57 -11.58 7.53
C LYS A 210 5.26 -11.83 6.78
N ASP A 211 4.91 -10.89 5.92
CA ASP A 211 3.81 -11.01 4.95
C ASP A 211 2.43 -11.31 5.58
N LEU A 212 2.22 -10.83 6.80
CA LEU A 212 0.94 -10.96 7.48
C LEU A 212 -0.03 -9.89 7.00
N GLN A 213 -1.12 -10.30 6.35
CA GLN A 213 -2.08 -9.38 5.77
C GLN A 213 -3.49 -9.96 5.71
N ALA A 214 -4.47 -9.06 5.61
CA ALA A 214 -5.85 -9.39 5.28
C ALA A 214 -6.35 -8.46 4.19
N GLN A 215 -7.34 -8.89 3.42
CA GLN A 215 -7.94 -8.09 2.36
C GLN A 215 -9.46 -8.10 2.42
N LYS A 216 -10.07 -7.03 1.95
CA LYS A 216 -11.52 -6.89 1.84
C LYS A 216 -11.88 -6.20 0.55
N PHE A 217 -12.88 -6.74 -0.13
CA PHE A 217 -13.47 -6.15 -1.33
C PHE A 217 -14.72 -5.37 -0.93
N LEU A 218 -14.87 -4.18 -1.49
CA LEU A 218 -16.09 -3.40 -1.38
C LEU A 218 -16.88 -3.53 -2.68
N GLU A 219 -18.19 -3.58 -2.56
CA GLU A 219 -19.10 -3.45 -3.68
C GLU A 219 -19.55 -1.98 -3.80
N VAL A 220 -19.15 -1.33 -4.90
CA VAL A 220 -19.50 0.07 -5.13
C VAL A 220 -20.68 0.14 -6.12
N GLN A 221 -21.78 0.73 -5.67
CA GLN A 221 -22.94 1.00 -6.50
C GLN A 221 -22.88 2.43 -7.06
N TYR A 222 -23.22 2.60 -8.33
CA TYR A 222 -23.22 3.89 -9.01
C TYR A 222 -24.37 4.01 -10.00
N LYS A 223 -24.83 5.27 -10.20
CA LYS A 223 -25.87 5.58 -11.15
C LYS A 223 -25.42 5.27 -12.60
N PRO A 224 -26.34 5.05 -13.52
CA PRO A 224 -25.99 4.73 -14.90
C PRO A 224 -25.14 5.83 -15.55
N GLU A 225 -24.18 5.44 -16.35
CA GLU A 225 -23.54 6.25 -17.38
C GLU A 225 -24.27 5.96 -18.70
N VAL A 226 -24.82 6.97 -19.35
CA VAL A 226 -25.64 6.84 -20.54
C VAL A 226 -24.92 7.45 -21.73
N LYS A 227 -24.92 6.75 -22.86
CA LYS A 227 -24.37 7.22 -24.12
C LYS A 227 -25.25 6.81 -25.28
N ILE A 228 -25.61 7.77 -26.12
CA ILE A 228 -26.30 7.50 -27.36
C ILE A 228 -25.30 7.22 -28.47
N VAL A 229 -25.46 6.12 -29.18
CA VAL A 229 -24.69 5.74 -30.35
C VAL A 229 -25.60 5.78 -31.57
N VAL A 230 -25.14 6.40 -32.65
CA VAL A 230 -25.81 6.47 -33.93
C VAL A 230 -25.24 5.40 -34.84
N GLU A 231 -26.10 4.55 -35.40
CA GLU A 231 -25.65 3.41 -36.22
C GLU A 231 -25.04 3.84 -37.57
N PHE A 232 -25.39 5.04 -38.10
CA PHE A 232 -24.85 5.57 -39.33
C PHE A 232 -24.25 6.97 -39.13
N PRO A 233 -23.05 7.07 -38.60
CA PRO A 233 -22.45 8.34 -38.19
C PRO A 233 -21.92 9.20 -39.33
N GLU A 234 -21.87 8.71 -40.57
CA GLU A 234 -21.25 9.38 -41.72
C GLU A 234 -22.26 10.02 -42.66
N GLY A 235 -22.96 11.03 -42.16
CA GLY A 235 -23.81 11.79 -43.05
C GLY A 235 -24.77 12.76 -42.35
N LEU A 236 -25.26 13.73 -43.14
CA LEU A 236 -26.36 14.58 -42.71
C LEU A 236 -27.65 13.78 -42.78
N THR A 237 -28.43 13.79 -41.70
CA THR A 237 -29.80 13.21 -41.69
C THR A 237 -30.71 13.98 -42.65
N ARG A 238 -31.20 13.29 -43.69
CA ARG A 238 -31.99 13.93 -44.76
C ARG A 238 -33.48 13.50 -44.70
N GLU A 239 -34.34 14.31 -45.26
CA GLU A 239 -35.76 13.94 -45.43
C GLU A 239 -35.88 12.61 -46.18
N GLY A 240 -36.72 11.70 -45.65
CA GLY A 240 -36.97 10.38 -46.22
C GLY A 240 -36.00 9.28 -45.79
N GLU A 241 -34.93 9.61 -45.13
CA GLU A 241 -33.99 8.61 -44.57
C GLU A 241 -34.53 8.03 -43.23
N ASN A 242 -33.87 6.97 -42.77
CA ASN A 242 -34.14 6.37 -41.45
C ASN A 242 -33.01 6.73 -40.47
N LEU A 243 -33.41 6.93 -39.22
CA LEU A 243 -32.46 7.16 -38.09
C LEU A 243 -32.60 6.07 -37.06
N GLU A 244 -31.53 5.42 -36.72
CA GLU A 244 -31.47 4.44 -35.64
C GLU A 244 -30.48 4.93 -34.58
N LEU A 245 -30.96 5.04 -33.32
CA LEU A 245 -30.24 5.46 -32.16
C LEU A 245 -30.24 4.32 -31.14
N THR A 246 -29.05 3.91 -30.69
CA THR A 246 -28.87 2.91 -29.62
C THR A 246 -28.46 3.57 -28.34
N CYS A 247 -29.20 3.31 -27.27
CA CYS A 247 -28.86 3.81 -25.93
C CYS A 247 -28.02 2.80 -25.16
N GLN A 248 -26.75 3.11 -24.95
CA GLN A 248 -25.88 2.32 -24.11
C GLN A 248 -25.91 2.87 -22.68
N ALA A 249 -26.28 2.04 -21.71
CA ALA A 249 -26.30 2.41 -20.31
C ALA A 249 -25.57 1.39 -19.47
N LYS A 250 -24.61 1.86 -18.67
CA LYS A 250 -23.80 1.03 -17.77
C LYS A 250 -23.84 1.60 -16.36
N GLY A 251 -24.34 0.82 -15.41
CA GLY A 251 -24.43 1.20 -14.00
C GLY A 251 -24.32 -0.02 -13.09
N LYS A 252 -24.21 0.20 -11.82
CA LYS A 252 -24.27 -0.86 -10.82
C LYS A 252 -25.20 -0.48 -9.68
N PRO A 253 -26.33 -1.18 -9.49
CA PRO A 253 -26.83 -2.30 -10.32
C PRO A 253 -27.08 -1.90 -11.77
N GLN A 254 -27.07 -2.90 -12.66
CA GLN A 254 -27.38 -2.68 -14.08
C GLN A 254 -28.73 -1.98 -14.22
N PRO A 255 -28.87 -0.95 -15.10
CA PRO A 255 -30.11 -0.27 -15.31
C PRO A 255 -31.22 -1.25 -15.72
N GLN A 256 -32.39 -1.14 -15.09
CA GLN A 256 -33.54 -1.99 -15.36
C GLN A 256 -34.53 -1.34 -16.33
N GLN A 257 -34.50 -0.01 -16.42
CA GLN A 257 -35.36 0.78 -17.26
C GLN A 257 -34.56 1.72 -18.13
N ILE A 258 -34.79 1.70 -19.41
CA ILE A 258 -34.25 2.64 -20.39
C ILE A 258 -35.48 3.20 -21.16
N ASN A 259 -35.61 4.52 -21.19
CA ASN A 259 -36.72 5.20 -21.81
C ASN A 259 -36.20 6.25 -22.79
N TRP A 260 -36.87 6.34 -23.96
CA TRP A 260 -36.63 7.39 -24.90
C TRP A 260 -37.74 8.45 -24.77
N VAL A 261 -37.34 9.73 -24.75
CA VAL A 261 -38.26 10.88 -24.73
C VAL A 261 -37.76 11.94 -25.70
N LYS A 262 -38.66 12.74 -26.23
CA LYS A 262 -38.35 13.97 -26.96
C LYS A 262 -38.55 15.13 -25.96
N VAL A 263 -37.54 16.01 -25.81
CA VAL A 263 -37.45 16.94 -24.65
C VAL A 263 -38.61 17.95 -24.65
N ASP A 264 -39.03 18.46 -25.82
CA ASP A 264 -40.00 19.51 -25.92
C ASP A 264 -41.33 19.07 -26.58
N ASP A 265 -41.48 17.78 -26.88
CA ASP A 265 -42.61 17.23 -27.61
C ASP A 265 -42.70 15.70 -27.39
N ASP A 266 -43.72 15.06 -27.96
CA ASP A 266 -43.84 13.61 -27.99
C ASP A 266 -42.93 12.99 -29.08
N VAL A 267 -42.39 11.79 -28.79
CA VAL A 267 -41.70 10.98 -29.80
C VAL A 267 -42.68 10.72 -30.95
N PRO A 268 -42.26 10.82 -32.23
CA PRO A 268 -43.14 10.56 -33.37
C PRO A 268 -43.90 9.25 -33.22
N SER A 269 -45.19 9.26 -33.47
CA SER A 269 -46.08 8.12 -33.21
C SER A 269 -45.75 6.86 -34.02
N HIS A 270 -44.99 7.00 -35.09
CA HIS A 270 -44.52 5.89 -35.94
C HIS A 270 -43.09 5.44 -35.57
N ALA A 271 -42.43 6.15 -34.66
CA ALA A 271 -41.11 5.69 -34.17
C ALA A 271 -41.28 4.38 -33.40
N VAL A 272 -40.34 3.48 -33.59
CA VAL A 272 -40.33 2.16 -32.96
C VAL A 272 -39.26 2.15 -31.89
N ILE A 273 -39.68 1.89 -30.64
CA ILE A 273 -38.76 1.70 -29.53
C ILE A 273 -38.69 0.20 -29.23
N THR A 274 -37.49 -0.38 -29.35
CA THR A 274 -37.26 -1.81 -29.10
C THR A 274 -36.08 -1.96 -28.12
N GLY A 275 -36.39 -2.19 -26.84
CA GLY A 275 -35.38 -2.29 -25.81
C GLY A 275 -34.59 -0.99 -25.65
N THR A 276 -33.32 -0.98 -26.11
CA THR A 276 -32.41 0.16 -26.05
C THR A 276 -32.49 1.06 -27.30
N ASP A 277 -33.14 0.60 -28.34
CA ASP A 277 -33.05 1.22 -29.67
C ASP A 277 -34.27 2.05 -29.99
N LEU A 278 -34.07 3.20 -30.62
CA LEU A 278 -35.07 4.09 -31.17
C LEU A 278 -34.89 4.19 -32.68
N LEU A 279 -35.84 3.66 -33.44
CA LEU A 279 -35.88 3.76 -34.90
C LEU A 279 -36.93 4.80 -35.32
N ILE A 280 -36.52 5.78 -36.09
CA ILE A 280 -37.41 6.76 -36.73
C ILE A 280 -37.25 6.61 -38.23
N GLU A 281 -38.28 6.07 -38.89
CA GLU A 281 -38.29 5.89 -40.32
C GLU A 281 -38.85 7.13 -41.02
N ASN A 282 -38.44 7.34 -42.28
CA ASN A 282 -38.94 8.39 -43.17
C ASN A 282 -38.86 9.78 -42.51
N LEU A 283 -37.66 10.20 -42.17
CA LEU A 283 -37.38 11.47 -41.49
C LEU A 283 -38.05 12.66 -42.15
N ASN A 284 -38.61 13.53 -41.33
CA ASN A 284 -39.21 14.79 -41.74
C ASN A 284 -38.76 15.92 -40.83
N LYS A 285 -38.71 17.14 -41.33
CA LYS A 285 -38.29 18.34 -40.55
C LYS A 285 -39.10 18.58 -39.28
N SER A 286 -40.38 18.13 -39.27
CA SER A 286 -41.22 18.18 -38.05
C SER A 286 -40.67 17.30 -36.90
N TYR A 287 -39.78 16.35 -37.20
CA TYR A 287 -39.15 15.49 -36.17
C TYR A 287 -37.91 16.09 -35.56
N ASN A 288 -37.43 17.24 -36.05
CA ASN A 288 -36.31 17.97 -35.45
C ASN A 288 -36.58 18.20 -33.98
N GLY A 289 -35.49 18.11 -33.19
CA GLY A 289 -35.53 18.31 -31.74
C GLY A 289 -34.50 17.47 -31.00
N THR A 290 -34.58 17.49 -29.70
CA THR A 290 -33.68 16.77 -28.82
C THR A 290 -34.32 15.46 -28.35
N TYR A 291 -33.70 14.33 -28.72
CA TYR A 291 -34.08 13.00 -28.26
C TYR A 291 -33.22 12.61 -27.12
N ARG A 292 -33.81 12.26 -26.00
CA ARG A 292 -33.14 11.93 -24.76
C ARG A 292 -33.32 10.46 -24.40
N CYS A 293 -32.22 9.75 -24.17
CA CYS A 293 -32.25 8.46 -23.53
C CYS A 293 -32.06 8.62 -22.03
N VAL A 294 -32.99 8.09 -21.25
CA VAL A 294 -32.94 8.11 -19.78
C VAL A 294 -32.80 6.69 -19.28
N ALA A 295 -31.77 6.45 -18.42
CA ALA A 295 -31.57 5.17 -17.74
C ALA A 295 -31.57 5.35 -16.25
N SER A 296 -32.17 4.43 -15.51
CA SER A 296 -32.24 4.46 -14.04
C SER A 296 -31.94 3.14 -13.41
N ASN A 297 -31.37 3.19 -12.20
CA ASN A 297 -31.18 2.07 -11.30
C ASN A 297 -31.55 2.50 -9.86
N SER A 298 -31.28 1.65 -8.86
CA SER A 298 -31.58 1.96 -7.45
C SER A 298 -30.77 3.14 -6.87
N VAL A 299 -29.66 3.54 -7.51
CA VAL A 299 -28.80 4.65 -7.06
C VAL A 299 -29.26 5.98 -7.64
N GLY A 300 -29.84 5.99 -8.83
CA GLY A 300 -30.32 7.21 -9.46
C GLY A 300 -30.54 7.09 -10.96
N GLU A 301 -30.76 8.25 -11.58
CA GLU A 301 -31.08 8.41 -12.98
C GLU A 301 -29.98 9.23 -13.69
N SER A 302 -29.75 8.92 -14.95
CA SER A 302 -28.87 9.67 -15.85
C SER A 302 -29.42 9.64 -17.27
N TYR A 303 -28.97 10.59 -18.08
CA TYR A 303 -29.43 10.69 -19.47
C TYR A 303 -28.31 11.17 -20.39
N ASP A 304 -28.53 10.96 -21.67
CA ASP A 304 -27.76 11.54 -22.78
C ASP A 304 -28.72 12.07 -23.86
N ASP A 305 -28.29 13.11 -24.58
CA ASP A 305 -29.12 13.84 -25.55
C ASP A 305 -28.54 13.73 -26.96
N TYR A 306 -29.40 13.43 -27.94
CA TYR A 306 -29.13 13.50 -29.36
C TYR A 306 -29.95 14.58 -29.99
N ILE A 307 -29.31 15.53 -30.69
CA ILE A 307 -30.00 16.61 -31.41
C ILE A 307 -30.20 16.19 -32.87
N LEU A 308 -31.44 15.90 -33.25
CA LEU A 308 -31.80 15.60 -34.61
C LEU A 308 -32.05 16.90 -35.39
N TYR A 309 -31.39 17.03 -36.54
CA TYR A 309 -31.61 18.07 -37.51
C TYR A 309 -31.74 17.47 -38.91
N VAL A 310 -32.95 17.51 -39.51
CA VAL A 310 -33.26 16.95 -40.83
C VAL A 310 -33.02 17.99 -41.89
N TYR A 311 -32.15 17.67 -42.86
CA TYR A 311 -31.83 18.54 -44.02
C TYR A 311 -32.71 18.23 -45.23
N ASP A 312 -32.88 19.23 -46.12
CA ASP A 312 -33.53 19.03 -47.41
C ASP A 312 -32.77 18.03 -48.28
N VAL A 313 -33.49 17.25 -49.05
CA VAL A 313 -32.89 16.48 -50.14
C VAL A 313 -32.38 17.50 -51.18
N LEU A 314 -31.06 17.47 -51.44
CA LEU A 314 -30.50 18.29 -52.54
C LEU A 314 -31.10 17.80 -53.85
N THR A 315 -32.14 18.50 -54.36
CA THR A 315 -32.62 18.33 -55.71
C THR A 315 -31.48 18.83 -56.64
N THR A 316 -30.80 17.94 -57.30
CA THR A 316 -29.94 18.24 -58.43
C THR A 316 -30.84 18.74 -59.55
N THR A 317 -31.04 20.06 -59.63
CA THR A 317 -31.64 20.69 -60.81
C THR A 317 -30.69 20.40 -61.95
N SER A 318 -31.11 19.52 -62.86
CA SER A 318 -30.41 19.32 -64.14
C SER A 318 -30.32 20.65 -64.85
N ILE A 319 -29.11 21.21 -64.97
CA ILE A 319 -28.85 22.39 -65.79
C ILE A 319 -29.18 21.98 -67.23
N PRO A 320 -30.06 22.71 -67.94
CA PRO A 320 -30.34 22.39 -69.33
C PRO A 320 -29.05 22.63 -70.14
N THR A 321 -28.60 21.59 -70.81
CA THR A 321 -27.43 21.62 -71.70
C THR A 321 -27.77 22.53 -72.88
N THR A 322 -27.29 23.78 -72.83
CA THR A 322 -27.26 24.65 -74.01
C THR A 322 -26.00 24.34 -74.76
N THR A 323 -26.13 23.68 -75.87
CA THR A 323 -25.08 23.45 -76.86
C THR A 323 -24.63 24.78 -77.44
N THR A 324 -23.40 25.20 -77.19
CA THR A 324 -22.77 26.27 -78.01
C THR A 324 -21.31 25.89 -78.27
N THR A 325 -21.03 25.95 -79.52
CA THR A 325 -19.88 25.64 -80.35
C THR A 325 -18.54 26.24 -79.88
N THR A 326 -17.52 25.42 -79.93
CA THR A 326 -16.08 25.58 -80.08
C THR A 326 -15.48 26.99 -80.23
N THR A 327 -14.51 27.33 -79.37
CA THR A 327 -13.27 28.02 -79.76
C THR A 327 -12.12 27.67 -78.84
N THR A 328 -11.06 27.16 -79.44
CA THR A 328 -9.81 26.75 -78.84
C THR A 328 -9.01 27.94 -78.37
N THR A 329 -8.50 27.97 -77.18
CA THR A 329 -7.25 28.68 -76.83
C THR A 329 -6.54 28.09 -75.60
N THR A 330 -5.29 27.81 -75.80
CA THR A 330 -4.13 27.38 -75.02
C THR A 330 -4.03 27.73 -73.52
N ILE A 331 -3.66 26.69 -72.77
CA ILE A 331 -2.63 26.49 -71.73
C ILE A 331 -2.33 27.65 -70.75
N LEU A 332 -2.52 27.33 -69.46
CA LEU A 332 -1.57 27.64 -68.39
C LEU A 332 -1.90 26.73 -67.14
N GLU A 333 -0.83 26.07 -66.67
CA GLU A 333 -0.84 25.13 -65.53
C GLU A 333 -1.13 25.84 -64.19
N PRO A 334 -1.74 25.22 -63.21
CA PRO A 334 -1.90 25.74 -61.86
C PRO A 334 -0.80 25.22 -60.93
N ALA A 335 -0.27 26.14 -60.13
CA ALA A 335 0.67 25.94 -59.07
C ALA A 335 0.19 25.01 -57.95
N GLN A 336 1.04 24.15 -57.53
CA GLN A 336 0.85 23.28 -56.37
C GLN A 336 0.88 24.08 -55.04
N VAL A 337 -0.10 23.91 -54.22
CA VAL A 337 -0.10 24.36 -52.82
C VAL A 337 0.40 23.22 -51.94
N PHE A 338 1.60 23.38 -51.37
CA PHE A 338 2.16 22.52 -50.35
C PHE A 338 1.51 22.84 -49.01
N PHE A 339 0.89 21.84 -48.36
CA PHE A 339 0.59 21.89 -46.93
C PHE A 339 1.80 21.41 -46.14
N VAL A 340 2.41 22.29 -45.37
CA VAL A 340 3.44 21.99 -44.40
C VAL A 340 2.73 21.60 -43.08
N GLY A 341 2.81 20.34 -42.75
CA GLY A 341 2.43 19.85 -41.42
C GLY A 341 3.53 20.14 -40.42
N ALA A 342 3.23 20.91 -39.39
CA ALA A 342 4.13 21.14 -38.26
C ALA A 342 4.02 20.02 -37.24
N LEU A 343 5.09 19.23 -37.10
CA LEU A 343 5.34 18.33 -36.00
C LEU A 343 5.87 19.14 -34.81
N LEU A 344 5.15 19.15 -33.71
CA LEU A 344 5.67 19.59 -32.42
C LEU A 344 6.05 18.35 -31.59
N SER A 345 7.35 18.12 -31.50
CA SER A 345 7.97 17.25 -30.53
C SER A 345 8.18 18.02 -29.23
N SER A 346 7.58 17.59 -28.13
CA SER A 346 7.92 18.04 -26.80
C SER A 346 9.04 17.19 -26.22
N ILE A 347 10.14 17.82 -25.91
CA ILE A 347 11.31 17.27 -25.21
C ILE A 347 11.05 17.36 -23.71
N ASN A 348 11.20 16.23 -23.04
CA ASN A 348 11.31 16.13 -21.59
C ASN A 348 12.67 16.64 -21.13
N HIS A 349 12.65 17.41 -20.05
CA HIS A 349 13.79 17.47 -19.12
C HIS A 349 13.29 17.65 -17.67
N ASN A 350 13.81 16.77 -16.86
CA ASN A 350 13.92 16.64 -15.40
C ASN A 350 12.81 15.86 -14.71
#